data_652de51dec89cdba331e129dcaaeb9e3
#
_entry.id   652de51dec89cdba331e129dcaaeb9e3
#
_cell.length_a   1.000
_cell.length_b   1.000
_cell.length_c   1.000
_cell.angle_alpha   90.00
_cell.angle_beta   90.00
_cell.angle_gamma   90.00
#
_symmetry.space_group_name_H-M   'P 1'
#
loop_
_entity.id
_entity.type
_entity.pdbx_description
1 polymer ?
#
loop_
_entity_poly.entity_id
_entity_poly.type
_entity_poly.pdbx_seq_one_letter_code
_entity_poly.pdbx_strand_id
1 'polypeptide(L)'
;MVERLAIVLFVLIIAAIGMGLVRRSGIRRAQNAMQGWGITPGIPTIVYFWSPRCHSCRNAQKPILERIVEEYGEKYLQLISYNVDESSDMAKAWGVMTIPTTFIINQSGEVLFVNIGLATDGVLHRQLSIFHKGAEQS
;
A
#
# COMPACT_ATOMS: atom_id res chain seq x y z
N MET A 1 -4.77 -1.62 45.41
CA MET A 1 -5.59 -1.78 44.20
C MET A 1 -5.33 -0.66 43.18
N VAL A 2 -5.32 0.58 43.59
CA VAL A 2 -5.10 1.76 42.69
C VAL A 2 -3.75 1.72 42.02
N GLU A 3 -2.67 1.35 42.74
CA GLU A 3 -1.31 1.26 42.15
C GLU A 3 -1.19 0.20 41.06
N ARG A 4 -1.81 -0.93 41.20
CA ARG A 4 -1.80 -2.01 40.20
C ARG A 4 -2.55 -1.61 38.92
N LEU A 5 -3.65 -0.90 39.06
CA LEU A 5 -4.41 -0.31 37.96
C LEU A 5 -3.61 0.76 37.22
N ALA A 6 -2.89 1.61 37.94
CA ALA A 6 -2.04 2.63 37.36
C ALA A 6 -0.88 2.03 36.54
N ILE A 7 -0.24 0.96 37.03
CA ILE A 7 0.84 0.26 36.34
C ILE A 7 0.31 -0.40 35.05
N VAL A 8 -0.85 -1.05 35.09
CA VAL A 8 -1.46 -1.68 33.92
C VAL A 8 -1.81 -0.64 32.86
N LEU A 9 -2.41 0.48 33.25
CA LEU A 9 -2.72 1.58 32.34
C LEU A 9 -1.45 2.18 31.72
N PHE A 10 -0.39 2.35 32.49
CA PHE A 10 0.89 2.86 32.01
C PHE A 10 1.54 1.94 30.98
N VAL A 11 1.52 0.63 31.23
CA VAL A 11 2.03 -0.39 30.29
C VAL A 11 1.21 -0.41 29.00
N LEU A 12 -0.11 -0.32 29.08
CA LEU A 12 -0.99 -0.28 27.89
C LEU A 12 -0.75 0.99 27.05
N ILE A 13 -0.54 2.13 27.70
CA ILE A 13 -0.22 3.40 27.02
C ILE A 13 1.13 3.29 26.29
N ILE A 14 2.16 2.76 26.94
CA ILE A 14 3.48 2.55 26.33
C ILE A 14 3.38 1.58 25.15
N ALA A 15 2.66 0.48 25.30
CA ALA A 15 2.44 -0.49 24.21
C ALA A 15 1.69 0.14 23.02
N ALA A 16 0.66 0.95 23.28
CA ALA A 16 -0.08 1.66 22.24
C ALA A 16 0.78 2.70 21.52
N ILE A 17 1.60 3.46 22.26
CA ILE A 17 2.56 4.42 21.70
C ILE A 17 3.63 3.70 20.86
N GLY A 18 4.20 2.61 21.38
CA GLY A 18 5.19 1.80 20.68
C GLY A 18 4.66 1.23 19.37
N MET A 19 3.45 0.67 19.40
CA MET A 19 2.78 0.14 18.21
C MET A 19 2.46 1.24 17.19
N GLY A 20 2.04 2.42 17.65
CA GLY A 20 1.81 3.59 16.81
C GLY A 20 3.09 4.11 16.14
N LEU A 21 4.21 4.11 16.86
CA LEU A 21 5.51 4.55 16.33
C LEU A 21 6.05 3.56 15.29
N VAL A 22 5.94 2.25 15.53
CA VAL A 22 6.35 1.20 14.57
C VAL A 22 5.53 1.30 13.29
N ARG A 23 4.21 1.49 13.40
CA ARG A 23 3.32 1.67 12.25
C ARG A 23 3.64 2.95 11.47
N ARG A 24 3.91 4.06 12.17
CA ARG A 24 4.31 5.34 11.54
C ARG A 24 5.68 5.28 10.87
N SER A 25 6.63 4.53 11.43
CA SER A 25 7.97 4.40 10.83
C SER A 25 7.95 3.57 9.56
N GLY A 26 7.09 2.54 9.46
CA GLY A 26 6.87 1.78 8.23
C GLY A 26 6.28 2.65 7.10
N ILE A 27 5.26 3.46 7.42
CA ILE A 27 4.64 4.39 6.48
C ILE A 27 5.63 5.46 6.03
N ARG A 28 6.42 6.04 6.94
CA ARG A 28 7.43 7.06 6.60
C ARG A 28 8.56 6.51 5.72
N ARG A 29 8.99 5.25 5.94
CA ARG A 29 9.99 4.61 5.07
C ARG A 29 9.47 4.43 3.65
N ALA A 30 8.22 4.00 3.51
CA ALA A 30 7.56 3.89 2.21
C ALA A 30 7.41 5.27 1.54
N GLN A 31 7.02 6.30 2.27
CA GLN A 31 6.89 7.67 1.77
C GLN A 31 8.22 8.28 1.32
N ASN A 32 9.31 8.05 2.05
CA ASN A 32 10.64 8.52 1.66
C ASN A 32 11.17 7.76 0.44
N ALA A 33 10.80 6.50 0.28
CA ALA A 33 11.13 5.72 -0.91
C ALA A 33 10.39 6.22 -2.16
N MET A 34 9.26 6.92 -2.03
CA MET A 34 8.44 7.40 -3.15
C MET A 34 9.02 8.61 -3.91
N GLN A 35 9.95 9.36 -3.29
CA GLN A 35 10.59 10.49 -3.96
C GLN A 35 11.54 10.01 -5.06
N GLY A 36 11.08 10.12 -6.31
CA GLY A 36 11.87 9.72 -7.50
C GLY A 36 11.35 8.49 -8.28
N TRP A 37 10.18 7.96 -7.94
CA TRP A 37 9.72 6.65 -8.40
C TRP A 37 8.54 6.66 -9.38
N GLY A 38 8.42 7.74 -10.14
CA GLY A 38 7.42 7.82 -11.20
C GLY A 38 5.96 7.98 -10.72
N ILE A 39 5.74 8.22 -9.43
CA ILE A 39 4.42 8.50 -8.90
C ILE A 39 4.03 9.92 -9.28
N THR A 40 2.93 10.05 -10.00
CA THR A 40 2.39 11.34 -10.41
C THR A 40 1.61 11.97 -9.25
N PRO A 41 2.03 13.14 -8.76
CA PRO A 41 1.28 13.84 -7.72
C PRO A 41 -0.15 14.13 -8.17
N GLY A 42 -1.10 13.97 -7.26
CA GLY A 42 -2.52 14.25 -7.52
C GLY A 42 -3.32 13.09 -8.13
N ILE A 43 -2.67 11.97 -8.46
CA ILE A 43 -3.32 10.78 -8.98
C ILE A 43 -3.14 9.62 -8.01
N PRO A 44 -4.23 8.96 -7.54
CA PRO A 44 -4.10 7.73 -6.77
C PRO A 44 -3.29 6.69 -7.55
N THR A 45 -2.43 5.96 -6.86
CA THR A 45 -1.50 5.04 -7.51
C THR A 45 -1.56 3.66 -6.87
N ILE A 46 -1.57 2.62 -7.68
CA ILE A 46 -1.30 1.24 -7.27
C ILE A 46 0.15 0.94 -7.62
N VAL A 47 0.95 0.56 -6.62
CA VAL A 47 2.30 0.05 -6.84
C VAL A 47 2.28 -1.46 -6.67
N TYR A 48 2.70 -2.18 -7.69
CA TYR A 48 2.61 -3.63 -7.79
C TYR A 48 4.00 -4.27 -7.93
N PHE A 49 4.33 -5.15 -7.00
CA PHE A 49 5.56 -5.94 -7.02
C PHE A 49 5.29 -7.37 -7.47
N TRP A 50 6.03 -7.83 -8.47
CA TRP A 50 5.84 -9.10 -9.14
C TRP A 50 7.15 -9.72 -9.67
N SER A 51 7.08 -10.95 -10.16
CA SER A 51 8.17 -11.61 -10.90
C SER A 51 7.58 -12.42 -12.06
N PRO A 52 8.30 -12.53 -13.19
CA PRO A 52 7.89 -13.39 -14.30
C PRO A 52 7.80 -14.86 -13.91
N ARG A 53 8.47 -15.28 -12.84
CA ARG A 53 8.41 -16.64 -12.29
C ARG A 53 7.22 -16.88 -11.37
N CYS A 54 6.55 -15.83 -10.92
CA CYS A 54 5.39 -15.90 -10.05
C CYS A 54 4.11 -16.16 -10.84
N HIS A 55 3.56 -17.37 -10.74
CA HIS A 55 2.36 -17.78 -11.48
C HIS A 55 1.13 -16.95 -11.09
N SER A 56 0.88 -16.76 -9.77
CA SER A 56 -0.25 -15.96 -9.28
C SER A 56 -0.14 -14.48 -9.65
N CYS A 57 1.09 -13.96 -9.75
CA CYS A 57 1.32 -12.59 -10.21
C CYS A 57 0.84 -12.39 -11.64
N ARG A 58 1.22 -13.29 -12.55
CA ARG A 58 0.92 -13.17 -13.98
C ARG A 58 -0.53 -13.53 -14.32
N ASN A 59 -1.03 -14.63 -13.76
CA ASN A 59 -2.29 -15.21 -14.19
C ASN A 59 -3.50 -14.79 -13.36
N ALA A 60 -3.28 -14.21 -12.18
CA ALA A 60 -4.35 -13.75 -11.32
C ALA A 60 -4.24 -12.24 -11.02
N GLN A 61 -3.15 -11.77 -10.40
CA GLN A 61 -3.05 -10.39 -9.96
C GLN A 61 -2.99 -9.40 -11.11
N LYS A 62 -2.15 -9.64 -12.11
CA LYS A 62 -1.97 -8.73 -13.25
C LYS A 62 -3.28 -8.47 -14.00
N PRO A 63 -4.07 -9.49 -14.41
CA PRO A 63 -5.35 -9.25 -15.10
C PRO A 63 -6.36 -8.46 -14.25
N ILE A 64 -6.38 -8.66 -12.93
CA ILE A 64 -7.23 -7.90 -12.02
C ILE A 64 -6.83 -6.41 -12.03
N LEU A 65 -5.54 -6.12 -11.91
CA LEU A 65 -5.03 -4.75 -11.87
C LEU A 65 -5.26 -4.01 -13.20
N GLU A 66 -5.01 -4.67 -14.32
CA GLU A 66 -5.23 -4.11 -15.67
C GLU A 66 -6.70 -3.76 -15.89
N ARG A 67 -7.62 -4.64 -15.50
CA ARG A 67 -9.06 -4.39 -15.59
C ARG A 67 -9.48 -3.21 -14.71
N ILE A 68 -8.99 -3.12 -13.48
CA ILE A 68 -9.29 -2.02 -12.57
C ILE A 68 -8.81 -0.69 -13.13
N VAL A 69 -7.58 -0.64 -13.67
CA VAL A 69 -7.05 0.59 -14.28
C VAL A 69 -7.85 0.98 -15.53
N GLU A 70 -8.28 0.02 -16.34
CA GLU A 70 -9.15 0.27 -17.49
C GLU A 70 -10.52 0.82 -17.05
N GLU A 71 -11.11 0.26 -16.00
CA GLU A 71 -12.40 0.69 -15.45
C GLU A 71 -12.36 2.11 -14.85
N TYR A 72 -11.31 2.42 -14.08
CA TYR A 72 -11.14 3.76 -13.49
C TYR A 72 -10.64 4.79 -14.50
N GLY A 73 -9.87 4.34 -15.49
CA GLY A 73 -9.18 5.15 -16.48
C GLY A 73 -7.80 5.60 -16.02
N GLU A 74 -6.81 5.50 -16.89
CA GLU A 74 -5.40 5.82 -16.61
C GLU A 74 -5.17 7.28 -16.15
N LYS A 75 -6.09 8.17 -16.48
CA LYS A 75 -6.05 9.56 -16.04
C LYS A 75 -6.38 9.71 -14.53
N TYR A 76 -7.13 8.77 -13.97
CA TYR A 76 -7.65 8.84 -12.61
C TYR A 76 -7.02 7.82 -11.66
N LEU A 77 -6.33 6.82 -12.18
CA LEU A 77 -5.65 5.79 -11.42
C LEU A 77 -4.37 5.36 -12.14
N GLN A 78 -3.24 5.54 -11.48
CA GLN A 78 -1.94 5.11 -12.00
C GLN A 78 -1.61 3.70 -11.51
N LEU A 79 -1.03 2.86 -12.38
CA LEU A 79 -0.44 1.58 -12.02
C LEU A 79 1.06 1.61 -12.31
N ILE A 80 1.87 1.35 -11.30
CA ILE A 80 3.31 1.19 -11.42
C ILE A 80 3.67 -0.24 -11.03
N SER A 81 4.36 -0.95 -11.91
CA SER A 81 4.75 -2.35 -11.71
C SER A 81 6.26 -2.49 -11.62
N TYR A 82 6.73 -3.18 -10.57
CA TYR A 82 8.15 -3.48 -10.38
C TYR A 82 8.40 -4.98 -10.42
N ASN A 83 9.26 -5.40 -11.34
CA ASN A 83 9.80 -6.74 -11.36
C ASN A 83 10.87 -6.87 -10.26
N VAL A 84 10.64 -7.66 -9.23
CA VAL A 84 11.57 -7.80 -8.09
C VAL A 84 12.89 -8.46 -8.48
N ASP A 85 12.94 -9.21 -9.58
CA ASP A 85 14.17 -9.82 -10.06
C ASP A 85 15.13 -8.76 -10.65
N GLU A 86 14.59 -7.67 -11.20
CA GLU A 86 15.35 -6.56 -11.79
C GLU A 86 15.50 -5.38 -10.82
N SER A 87 14.54 -5.22 -9.91
CA SER A 87 14.42 -4.08 -8.99
C SER A 87 14.47 -4.54 -7.53
N SER A 88 15.44 -5.35 -7.16
CA SER A 88 15.56 -5.91 -5.80
C SER A 88 15.75 -4.83 -4.73
N ASP A 89 16.47 -3.76 -5.04
CA ASP A 89 16.67 -2.63 -4.12
C ASP A 89 15.38 -1.88 -3.84
N MET A 90 14.51 -1.79 -4.85
CA MET A 90 13.17 -1.29 -4.76
C MET A 90 12.32 -2.12 -3.78
N ALA A 91 12.27 -3.43 -4.01
CA ALA A 91 11.52 -4.34 -3.17
C ALA A 91 11.98 -4.25 -1.70
N LYS A 92 13.29 -4.16 -1.45
CA LYS A 92 13.86 -3.96 -0.12
C LYS A 92 13.47 -2.60 0.49
N ALA A 93 13.56 -1.52 -0.28
CA ALA A 93 13.20 -0.18 0.19
C ALA A 93 11.72 -0.08 0.59
N TRP A 94 10.84 -0.78 -0.13
CA TRP A 94 9.41 -0.87 0.17
C TRP A 94 9.05 -1.93 1.21
N GLY A 95 10.02 -2.70 1.69
CA GLY A 95 9.80 -3.77 2.67
C GLY A 95 9.01 -4.96 2.11
N VAL A 96 9.10 -5.19 0.78
CA VAL A 96 8.44 -6.32 0.11
C VAL A 96 9.19 -7.60 0.42
N MET A 97 8.53 -8.55 1.07
CA MET A 97 9.08 -9.85 1.45
C MET A 97 8.47 -11.00 0.65
N THR A 98 7.32 -10.79 0.05
CA THR A 98 6.63 -11.79 -0.76
C THR A 98 5.93 -11.13 -1.95
N ILE A 99 5.61 -11.90 -2.98
CA ILE A 99 4.90 -11.44 -4.18
C ILE A 99 3.72 -12.37 -4.47
N PRO A 100 2.63 -11.85 -5.03
CA PRO A 100 2.39 -10.44 -5.34
C PRO A 100 2.23 -9.58 -4.09
N THR A 101 2.64 -8.34 -4.13
CA THR A 101 2.34 -7.32 -3.11
C THR A 101 1.90 -6.05 -3.83
N THR A 102 0.81 -5.44 -3.36
CA THR A 102 0.29 -4.19 -3.90
C THR A 102 0.16 -3.13 -2.82
N PHE A 103 0.54 -1.91 -3.14
CA PHE A 103 0.39 -0.73 -2.30
C PHE A 103 -0.63 0.20 -2.93
N ILE A 104 -1.58 0.69 -2.14
CA ILE A 104 -2.54 1.71 -2.56
C ILE A 104 -2.14 3.04 -1.98
N ILE A 105 -1.86 4.01 -2.85
CA ILE A 105 -1.31 5.32 -2.52
C ILE A 105 -2.32 6.38 -2.92
N ASN A 106 -2.57 7.35 -2.04
CA ASN A 106 -3.49 8.45 -2.31
C ASN A 106 -2.84 9.56 -3.15
N GLN A 107 -3.63 10.58 -3.51
CA GLN A 107 -3.18 11.73 -4.31
C GLN A 107 -2.04 12.54 -3.67
N SER A 108 -1.91 12.48 -2.34
CA SER A 108 -0.84 13.16 -1.59
C SER A 108 0.42 12.32 -1.42
N GLY A 109 0.47 11.11 -2.01
CA GLY A 109 1.62 10.22 -1.90
C GLY A 109 1.67 9.40 -0.61
N GLU A 110 0.57 9.28 0.13
CA GLU A 110 0.48 8.50 1.35
C GLU A 110 0.02 7.08 1.06
N VAL A 111 0.71 6.08 1.61
CA VAL A 111 0.30 4.68 1.54
C VAL A 111 -0.89 4.45 2.47
N LEU A 112 -2.03 4.10 1.90
CA LEU A 112 -3.26 3.82 2.64
C LEU A 112 -3.44 2.33 2.93
N PHE A 113 -3.11 1.47 1.97
CA PHE A 113 -3.25 0.02 2.09
C PHE A 113 -2.04 -0.71 1.54
N VAL A 114 -1.72 -1.83 2.16
CA VAL A 114 -0.74 -2.80 1.69
C VAL A 114 -1.41 -4.16 1.65
N ASN A 115 -1.44 -4.79 0.49
CA ASN A 115 -1.95 -6.13 0.30
C ASN A 115 -0.78 -7.08 0.06
N ILE A 116 -0.54 -7.97 1.00
CA ILE A 116 0.48 -9.01 0.93
C ILE A 116 -0.18 -10.28 0.39
N GLY A 117 0.31 -10.76 -0.75
CA GLY A 117 -0.34 -11.82 -1.51
C GLY A 117 -1.39 -11.29 -2.49
N LEU A 118 -2.20 -12.19 -3.03
CA LEU A 118 -3.21 -11.86 -4.03
C LEU A 118 -4.29 -10.94 -3.45
N ALA A 119 -4.39 -9.74 -4.00
CA ALA A 119 -5.49 -8.82 -3.74
C ALA A 119 -6.62 -9.07 -4.74
N THR A 120 -7.76 -9.51 -4.24
CA THR A 120 -8.93 -9.77 -5.08
C THR A 120 -9.54 -8.47 -5.61
N ASP A 121 -10.28 -8.58 -6.68
CA ASP A 121 -11.04 -7.49 -7.30
C ASP A 121 -11.88 -6.72 -6.27
N GLY A 122 -12.66 -7.44 -5.48
CA GLY A 122 -13.50 -6.83 -4.44
C GLY A 122 -12.74 -6.12 -3.32
N VAL A 123 -11.52 -6.58 -2.96
CA VAL A 123 -10.65 -5.89 -1.99
C VAL A 123 -10.17 -4.58 -2.58
N LEU A 124 -9.66 -4.60 -3.81
CA LEU A 124 -9.14 -3.41 -4.49
C LEU A 124 -10.22 -2.37 -4.73
N HIS A 125 -11.41 -2.78 -5.17
CA HIS A 125 -12.54 -1.85 -5.32
C HIS A 125 -12.94 -1.18 -4.01
N ARG A 126 -13.01 -1.92 -2.90
CA ARG A 126 -13.30 -1.33 -1.58
C ARG A 126 -12.23 -0.33 -1.16
N GLN A 127 -10.96 -0.64 -1.39
CA GLN A 127 -9.84 0.25 -1.05
C GLN A 127 -9.83 1.52 -1.91
N LEU A 128 -10.14 1.39 -3.19
CA LEU A 128 -10.17 2.51 -4.14
C LEU A 128 -11.43 3.37 -4.02
N SER A 129 -12.53 2.83 -3.48
CA SER A 129 -13.80 3.57 -3.32
C SER A 129 -13.68 4.82 -2.45
N ILE A 130 -12.67 4.90 -1.58
CA ILE A 130 -12.41 6.09 -0.76
C ILE A 130 -12.02 7.32 -1.60
N PHE A 131 -11.41 7.10 -2.78
CA PHE A 131 -11.02 8.19 -3.67
C PHE A 131 -12.21 8.80 -4.40
N HIS A 132 -13.26 8.03 -4.66
CA HIS A 132 -14.49 8.53 -5.28
C HIS A 132 -15.35 9.39 -4.33
N LYS A 133 -15.36 9.06 -3.04
CA LYS A 133 -16.12 9.84 -2.05
C LYS A 133 -15.54 11.23 -1.82
N GLY A 134 -14.26 11.46 -2.11
CA GLY A 134 -13.62 12.77 -2.02
C GLY A 134 -13.92 13.69 -3.20
N ALA A 135 -14.27 13.14 -4.37
CA ALA A 135 -14.54 13.91 -5.58
C ALA A 135 -15.97 14.51 -5.61
N GLU A 136 -16.92 13.93 -4.87
CA GLU A 136 -18.29 14.45 -4.76
C GLU A 136 -18.48 15.56 -3.71
N GLN A 137 -17.45 15.86 -2.90
CA GLN A 137 -17.52 16.87 -1.84
C GLN A 137 -16.69 18.14 -2.13
N SER A 138 -16.21 18.31 -3.36
CA SER A 138 -15.45 19.50 -3.80
C SER A 138 -16.25 20.37 -4.75
#